data_bef6760c54a8bae7429471abf7ecb442
#
_entry.id   bef6760c54a8bae7429471abf7ecb442
#
_cell.length_a   1.000
_cell.length_b   1.000
_cell.length_c   1.000
_cell.angle_alpha   90.00
_cell.angle_beta   90.00
_cell.angle_gamma   90.00
#
_symmetry.space_group_name_H-M   'P 1'
#
loop_
_entity.id
_entity.type
_entity.pdbx_description
1 polymer ?
#
loop_
_entity_poly.entity_id
_entity_poly.type
_entity_poly.pdbx_seq_one_letter_code
_entity_poly.pdbx_strand_id
1 'polypeptide(L)'
;MSIKNNNKSSKKTVFVGMSGGVDSSVAAYLLKEQGYSVVGVFMRCWGGGPSTPFDSTQGGPLGVDCAERDAEDARRVAEHLGIPFYVWDFEEEYKRRVVQYMVDGYRNGITPNPDVMCNKEIKFGLFLDKALAAGADFVATGHYVRLASANSESGSNKQIKRFANSQDIRYSLMVARDPAKDQSYFLWTLTQDQLRHCLFPIGDYLKPDVRAIARTAGLPTADKKDSQGICFLGQVSIADFLKQYIAEKPGALVTTDGREVGEHLGAEFYTIGQRHLGILGGKAVAGRQSGGAKKPFYVAEKDLKNNTIVVAEGSENPALYRKEINLTGIHFVDPLFSNSRELESGGLRVLARVRYRQPLAEAVLKCDKDKGTGIKGKKSRSDLPGSPRLRSGGAGCWSLVFKTPQKFVAPGQSAVLYQEPGGARRARAA
;
A
#
# COMPACT_ATOMS: atom_id res chain seq x y z
N MET A 1 -24.63 29.93 46.65
CA MET A 1 -24.34 30.02 45.21
C MET A 1 -23.49 28.81 44.84
N SER A 2 -24.10 27.77 44.26
CA SER A 2 -23.38 26.55 43.81
C SER A 2 -22.78 26.82 42.46
N ILE A 3 -21.46 26.85 42.35
CA ILE A 3 -20.73 26.88 41.09
C ILE A 3 -20.86 25.51 40.47
N LYS A 4 -21.75 25.37 39.48
CA LYS A 4 -21.79 24.19 38.60
C LYS A 4 -20.52 24.19 37.78
N ASN A 5 -19.55 23.34 38.14
CA ASN A 5 -18.42 22.98 37.30
C ASN A 5 -18.95 22.29 36.05
N ASN A 6 -19.17 23.05 34.99
CA ASN A 6 -19.43 22.53 33.64
C ASN A 6 -18.12 22.01 33.02
N ASN A 7 -17.67 20.88 33.47
CA ASN A 7 -16.60 20.13 32.81
C ASN A 7 -17.17 19.53 31.51
N LYS A 8 -17.43 20.37 30.50
CA LYS A 8 -17.64 19.90 29.12
C LYS A 8 -16.30 19.35 28.64
N SER A 9 -16.08 18.05 28.74
CA SER A 9 -15.02 17.37 28.03
C SER A 9 -15.05 17.86 26.58
N SER A 10 -14.02 18.60 26.17
CA SER A 10 -13.90 19.07 24.78
C SER A 10 -13.96 17.87 23.83
N LYS A 11 -14.78 17.96 22.78
CA LYS A 11 -14.85 16.91 21.77
C LYS A 11 -13.47 16.73 21.14
N LYS A 12 -13.03 15.49 21.00
CA LYS A 12 -11.78 15.17 20.29
C LYS A 12 -11.90 15.54 18.82
N THR A 13 -10.87 16.19 18.27
CA THR A 13 -10.82 16.65 16.88
C THR A 13 -10.18 15.59 15.99
N VAL A 14 -10.85 15.24 14.89
CA VAL A 14 -10.35 14.26 13.91
C VAL A 14 -10.28 14.88 12.53
N PHE A 15 -9.11 14.86 11.93
CA PHE A 15 -8.93 15.24 10.53
C PHE A 15 -9.04 13.99 9.66
N VAL A 16 -10.01 14.00 8.75
CA VAL A 16 -10.31 12.85 7.87
C VAL A 16 -9.75 13.11 6.47
N GLY A 17 -8.86 12.24 6.02
CA GLY A 17 -8.38 12.25 4.65
C GLY A 17 -9.50 11.81 3.71
N MET A 18 -10.13 12.75 3.01
CA MET A 18 -11.25 12.55 2.11
C MET A 18 -10.77 12.50 0.66
N SER A 19 -10.95 11.37 0.00
CA SER A 19 -10.53 11.13 -1.39
C SER A 19 -11.64 11.35 -2.42
N GLY A 20 -12.79 11.84 -2.00
CA GLY A 20 -13.99 11.91 -2.87
C GLY A 20 -14.63 10.55 -3.15
N GLY A 21 -14.15 9.46 -2.55
CA GLY A 21 -14.74 8.12 -2.66
C GLY A 21 -15.67 7.78 -1.50
N VAL A 22 -16.51 6.75 -1.67
CA VAL A 22 -17.51 6.33 -0.68
C VAL A 22 -16.87 5.93 0.67
N ASP A 23 -15.71 5.29 0.67
CA ASP A 23 -15.06 4.77 1.87
C ASP A 23 -14.62 5.87 2.83
N SER A 24 -13.98 6.92 2.32
CA SER A 24 -13.59 8.09 3.13
C SER A 24 -14.80 8.93 3.57
N SER A 25 -15.84 8.97 2.76
CA SER A 25 -17.10 9.66 3.09
C SER A 25 -17.81 9.00 4.26
N VAL A 26 -17.91 7.67 4.25
CA VAL A 26 -18.50 6.89 5.35
C VAL A 26 -17.62 6.96 6.60
N ALA A 27 -16.29 6.98 6.45
CA ALA A 27 -15.38 7.18 7.58
C ALA A 27 -15.65 8.51 8.30
N ALA A 28 -15.82 9.61 7.55
CA ALA A 28 -16.16 10.91 8.11
C ALA A 28 -17.54 10.93 8.78
N TYR A 29 -18.55 10.34 8.14
CA TYR A 29 -19.89 10.19 8.69
C TYR A 29 -19.89 9.44 10.03
N LEU A 30 -19.28 8.26 10.08
CA LEU A 30 -19.24 7.42 11.28
C LEU A 30 -18.55 8.13 12.47
N LEU A 31 -17.49 8.87 12.21
CA LEU A 31 -16.81 9.65 13.25
C LEU A 31 -17.66 10.80 13.78
N LYS A 32 -18.40 11.49 12.90
CA LYS A 32 -19.35 12.51 13.29
C LYS A 32 -20.45 11.93 14.18
N GLU A 33 -21.05 10.81 13.79
CA GLU A 33 -22.06 10.09 14.59
C GLU A 33 -21.50 9.61 15.95
N GLN A 34 -20.22 9.29 16.02
CA GLN A 34 -19.54 8.95 17.27
C GLN A 34 -19.26 10.16 18.16
N GLY A 35 -19.57 11.37 17.70
CA GLY A 35 -19.47 12.61 18.47
C GLY A 35 -18.12 13.29 18.40
N TYR A 36 -17.24 12.93 17.47
CA TYR A 36 -16.00 13.66 17.21
C TYR A 36 -16.28 15.02 16.55
N SER A 37 -15.36 15.98 16.74
CA SER A 37 -15.25 17.19 15.93
C SER A 37 -14.48 16.81 14.65
N VAL A 38 -15.21 16.64 13.54
CA VAL A 38 -14.63 16.15 12.28
C VAL A 38 -14.27 17.31 11.37
N VAL A 39 -13.08 17.24 10.77
CA VAL A 39 -12.58 18.16 9.74
C VAL A 39 -12.20 17.33 8.52
N GLY A 40 -12.81 17.63 7.35
CA GLY A 40 -12.48 16.98 6.08
C GLY A 40 -11.25 17.61 5.43
N VAL A 41 -10.35 16.79 4.93
CA VAL A 41 -9.17 17.26 4.18
C VAL A 41 -9.01 16.44 2.90
N PHE A 42 -9.03 17.11 1.76
CA PHE A 42 -8.60 16.54 0.49
C PHE A 42 -7.10 16.78 0.31
N MET A 43 -6.34 15.71 0.07
CA MET A 43 -4.92 15.78 -0.21
C MET A 43 -4.71 15.84 -1.72
N ARG A 44 -4.32 17.01 -2.25
CA ARG A 44 -3.92 17.14 -3.65
C ARG A 44 -2.51 16.60 -3.79
N CYS A 45 -2.39 15.39 -4.37
CA CYS A 45 -1.11 14.71 -4.56
C CYS A 45 -0.62 14.72 -6.01
N TRP A 46 -1.49 15.03 -6.96
CA TRP A 46 -1.16 15.03 -8.37
C TRP A 46 -2.08 15.99 -9.14
N GLY A 47 -1.49 16.93 -9.87
CA GLY A 47 -2.20 17.93 -10.69
C GLY A 47 -1.96 17.77 -12.20
N GLY A 48 -1.34 16.66 -12.62
CA GLY A 48 -0.89 16.50 -14.01
C GLY A 48 0.52 17.08 -14.20
N GLY A 49 1.47 16.28 -14.74
CA GLY A 49 2.82 16.77 -15.02
C GLY A 49 2.83 17.80 -16.16
N PRO A 50 3.91 18.60 -16.30
CA PRO A 50 4.04 19.65 -17.31
C PRO A 50 4.07 19.17 -18.77
N SER A 51 3.88 17.88 -19.00
CA SER A 51 3.94 17.25 -20.34
C SER A 51 2.95 16.10 -20.50
N THR A 52 1.71 16.25 -20.01
CA THR A 52 0.65 15.42 -20.57
C THR A 52 0.36 15.92 -21.97
N PRO A 53 0.51 15.09 -23.04
CA PRO A 53 0.12 15.52 -24.37
C PRO A 53 -1.34 15.97 -24.34
N PHE A 54 -1.61 17.18 -24.81
CA PHE A 54 -2.95 17.70 -24.96
C PHE A 54 -3.62 16.88 -26.07
N ASP A 55 -4.42 15.88 -25.70
CA ASP A 55 -5.33 15.24 -26.64
C ASP A 55 -6.56 16.13 -26.81
N SER A 56 -6.54 16.95 -27.86
CA SER A 56 -7.62 17.85 -28.24
C SER A 56 -8.93 17.16 -28.61
N THR A 57 -8.96 15.82 -28.69
CA THR A 57 -10.15 15.06 -29.07
C THR A 57 -10.97 14.56 -27.87
N GLN A 58 -10.45 14.64 -26.61
CA GLN A 58 -11.15 14.20 -25.40
C GLN A 58 -11.16 15.22 -24.24
N GLY A 59 -10.99 16.49 -24.50
CA GLY A 59 -11.32 17.55 -23.54
C GLY A 59 -10.46 17.64 -22.29
N GLY A 60 -9.14 17.82 -22.41
CA GLY A 60 -8.26 18.22 -21.32
C GLY A 60 -7.11 17.24 -21.01
N PRO A 61 -6.06 17.70 -20.28
CA PRO A 61 -4.94 16.84 -19.89
C PRO A 61 -5.42 15.70 -19.03
N LEU A 62 -5.10 14.47 -19.43
CA LEU A 62 -5.39 13.24 -18.68
C LEU A 62 -4.89 13.35 -17.25
N GLY A 63 -5.79 13.38 -16.25
CA GLY A 63 -5.47 13.38 -14.82
C GLY A 63 -5.86 14.63 -14.04
N VAL A 64 -5.85 15.83 -14.62
CA VAL A 64 -6.25 17.07 -13.91
C VAL A 64 -7.75 17.03 -13.57
N ASP A 65 -8.56 16.63 -14.52
CA ASP A 65 -10.02 16.52 -14.39
C ASP A 65 -10.48 15.50 -13.31
N CYS A 66 -9.68 14.47 -13.04
CA CYS A 66 -10.03 13.47 -12.02
C CYS A 66 -9.79 14.00 -10.60
N ALA A 67 -8.67 14.68 -10.35
CA ALA A 67 -8.35 15.21 -9.02
C ALA A 67 -9.31 16.35 -8.63
N GLU A 68 -9.70 17.20 -9.58
CA GLU A 68 -10.67 18.28 -9.33
C GLU A 68 -12.07 17.73 -9.04
N ARG A 69 -12.51 16.72 -9.79
CA ARG A 69 -13.78 16.03 -9.55
C ARG A 69 -13.79 15.31 -8.20
N ASP A 70 -12.71 14.65 -7.84
CA ASP A 70 -12.59 13.96 -6.55
C ASP A 70 -12.57 14.97 -5.38
N ALA A 71 -11.92 16.12 -5.54
CA ALA A 71 -11.94 17.21 -4.57
C ALA A 71 -13.36 17.80 -4.41
N GLU A 72 -14.07 18.00 -5.52
CA GLU A 72 -15.45 18.51 -5.49
C GLU A 72 -16.42 17.50 -4.86
N ASP A 73 -16.27 16.20 -5.15
CA ASP A 73 -17.07 15.16 -4.49
C ASP A 73 -16.80 15.12 -2.97
N ALA A 74 -15.53 15.28 -2.56
CA ALA A 74 -15.18 15.37 -1.14
C ALA A 74 -15.78 16.62 -0.48
N ARG A 75 -15.77 17.76 -1.18
CA ARG A 75 -16.37 19.01 -0.71
C ARG A 75 -17.88 18.89 -0.51
N ARG A 76 -18.58 18.27 -1.49
CA ARG A 76 -20.04 18.02 -1.40
C ARG A 76 -20.40 17.11 -0.21
N VAL A 77 -19.58 16.09 0.05
CA VAL A 77 -19.76 15.24 1.23
C VAL A 77 -19.56 16.04 2.51
N ALA A 78 -18.53 16.88 2.58
CA ALA A 78 -18.26 17.69 3.76
C ALA A 78 -19.40 18.71 4.02
N GLU A 79 -19.94 19.32 2.96
CA GLU A 79 -21.10 20.21 3.01
C GLU A 79 -22.35 19.46 3.52
N HIS A 80 -22.65 18.28 2.96
CA HIS A 80 -23.76 17.43 3.39
C HIS A 80 -23.63 17.04 4.88
N LEU A 81 -22.41 16.75 5.32
CA LEU A 81 -22.14 16.43 6.71
C LEU A 81 -22.07 17.67 7.62
N GLY A 82 -22.06 18.89 7.09
CA GLY A 82 -21.88 20.11 7.86
C GLY A 82 -20.58 20.15 8.64
N ILE A 83 -19.46 19.74 8.00
CA ILE A 83 -18.12 19.73 8.58
C ILE A 83 -17.21 20.69 7.81
N PRO A 84 -16.20 21.32 8.49
CA PRO A 84 -15.16 22.09 7.81
C PRO A 84 -14.42 21.23 6.78
N PHE A 85 -14.02 21.86 5.67
CA PHE A 85 -13.30 21.18 4.59
C PHE A 85 -12.13 22.02 4.10
N TYR A 86 -10.99 21.36 3.89
CA TYR A 86 -9.77 21.99 3.38
C TYR A 86 -9.16 21.15 2.26
N VAL A 87 -8.51 21.84 1.33
CA VAL A 87 -7.64 21.20 0.32
C VAL A 87 -6.20 21.49 0.72
N TRP A 88 -5.42 20.45 0.95
CA TRP A 88 -4.00 20.57 1.25
C TRP A 88 -3.18 20.08 0.05
N ASP A 89 -2.27 20.93 -0.39
CA ASP A 89 -1.38 20.62 -1.49
C ASP A 89 -0.15 19.87 -0.99
N PHE A 90 0.12 18.73 -1.60
CA PHE A 90 1.27 17.86 -1.37
C PHE A 90 1.90 17.41 -2.70
N GLU A 91 1.63 18.11 -3.82
CA GLU A 91 2.03 17.67 -5.15
C GLU A 91 3.56 17.53 -5.28
N GLU A 92 4.32 18.54 -4.83
CA GLU A 92 5.77 18.52 -4.90
C GLU A 92 6.39 17.43 -4.01
N GLU A 93 5.87 17.25 -2.81
CA GLU A 93 6.34 16.19 -1.91
C GLU A 93 5.98 14.82 -2.46
N TYR A 94 4.82 14.67 -3.05
CA TYR A 94 4.37 13.44 -3.68
C TYR A 94 5.28 13.06 -4.87
N LYS A 95 5.58 14.01 -5.76
CA LYS A 95 6.52 13.82 -6.88
C LYS A 95 7.88 13.33 -6.36
N ARG A 96 8.42 14.03 -5.36
CA ARG A 96 9.74 13.73 -4.81
C ARG A 96 9.81 12.41 -4.05
N ARG A 97 8.78 12.08 -3.21
CA ARG A 97 8.85 10.95 -2.29
C ARG A 97 8.21 9.67 -2.82
N VAL A 98 7.20 9.77 -3.66
CA VAL A 98 6.45 8.62 -4.17
C VAL A 98 6.74 8.34 -5.64
N VAL A 99 6.62 9.36 -6.50
CA VAL A 99 6.85 9.19 -7.94
C VAL A 99 8.31 8.89 -8.24
N GLN A 100 9.25 9.68 -7.68
CA GLN A 100 10.67 9.45 -7.88
C GLN A 100 11.10 8.08 -7.38
N TYR A 101 10.64 7.66 -6.20
CA TYR A 101 10.85 6.30 -5.69
C TYR A 101 10.35 5.23 -6.67
N MET A 102 9.17 5.44 -7.26
CA MET A 102 8.61 4.50 -8.24
C MET A 102 9.46 4.44 -9.51
N VAL A 103 9.82 5.58 -10.07
CA VAL A 103 10.64 5.67 -11.29
C VAL A 103 12.02 5.03 -11.07
N ASP A 104 12.69 5.36 -9.97
CA ASP A 104 14.01 4.81 -9.65
C ASP A 104 13.96 3.29 -9.42
N GLY A 105 12.89 2.81 -8.79
CA GLY A 105 12.66 1.38 -8.64
C GLY A 105 12.60 0.67 -9.99
N TYR A 106 11.77 1.15 -10.90
CA TYR A 106 11.65 0.56 -12.24
C TYR A 106 12.95 0.65 -13.04
N ARG A 107 13.68 1.78 -13.01
CA ARG A 107 15.01 1.91 -13.63
C ARG A 107 16.00 0.87 -13.13
N ASN A 108 15.90 0.49 -11.85
CA ASN A 108 16.74 -0.53 -11.24
C ASN A 108 16.15 -1.95 -11.38
N GLY A 109 15.12 -2.15 -12.21
CA GLY A 109 14.51 -3.44 -12.50
C GLY A 109 13.70 -4.05 -11.37
N ILE A 110 13.49 -3.34 -10.28
CA ILE A 110 12.60 -3.78 -9.21
C ILE A 110 11.19 -3.28 -9.49
N THR A 111 10.21 -3.87 -8.84
CA THR A 111 8.81 -3.44 -8.91
C THR A 111 8.43 -2.78 -7.59
N PRO A 112 8.52 -1.44 -7.50
CA PRO A 112 8.21 -0.72 -6.26
C PRO A 112 6.73 -0.75 -5.92
N ASN A 113 6.40 -0.37 -4.68
CA ASN A 113 5.01 -0.26 -4.23
C ASN A 113 4.71 1.21 -3.87
N PRO A 114 4.21 2.03 -4.81
CA PRO A 114 3.92 3.43 -4.57
C PRO A 114 2.79 3.64 -3.56
N ASP A 115 1.83 2.71 -3.41
CA ASP A 115 0.75 2.84 -2.43
C ASP A 115 1.29 2.73 -0.98
N VAL A 116 2.26 1.83 -0.74
CA VAL A 116 2.95 1.76 0.57
C VAL A 116 3.69 3.08 0.84
N MET A 117 4.40 3.63 -0.17
CA MET A 117 5.12 4.89 -0.01
C MET A 117 4.19 6.08 0.17
N CYS A 118 3.07 6.13 -0.54
CA CYS A 118 2.03 7.14 -0.34
C CYS A 118 1.49 7.10 1.10
N ASN A 119 1.18 5.92 1.62
CA ASN A 119 0.73 5.78 3.00
C ASN A 119 1.80 6.24 4.00
N LYS A 120 3.05 5.80 3.81
CA LYS A 120 4.18 6.14 4.70
C LYS A 120 4.51 7.63 4.70
N GLU A 121 4.72 8.20 3.51
CA GLU A 121 5.32 9.53 3.37
C GLU A 121 4.27 10.66 3.36
N ILE A 122 3.09 10.40 2.79
CA ILE A 122 2.05 11.42 2.61
C ILE A 122 0.95 11.29 3.66
N LYS A 123 0.19 10.16 3.68
CA LYS A 123 -1.01 10.06 4.50
C LYS A 123 -0.71 9.97 6.00
N PHE A 124 0.26 9.17 6.38
CA PHE A 124 0.66 8.98 7.79
C PHE A 124 2.02 9.60 8.13
N GLY A 125 2.60 10.34 7.18
CA GLY A 125 3.69 11.26 7.37
C GLY A 125 3.18 12.71 7.35
N LEU A 126 3.33 13.39 6.21
CA LEU A 126 3.05 14.83 6.07
C LEU A 126 1.62 15.23 6.47
N PHE A 127 0.59 14.47 6.07
CA PHE A 127 -0.78 14.79 6.45
C PHE A 127 -0.99 14.64 7.96
N LEU A 128 -0.49 13.56 8.57
CA LEU A 128 -0.55 13.38 10.02
C LEU A 128 0.16 14.53 10.76
N ASP A 129 1.40 14.84 10.38
CA ASP A 129 2.18 15.90 11.03
C ASP A 129 1.48 17.26 10.93
N LYS A 130 0.96 17.60 9.74
CA LYS A 130 0.24 18.86 9.50
C LYS A 130 -1.09 18.90 10.26
N ALA A 131 -1.81 17.78 10.38
CA ALA A 131 -3.05 17.71 11.14
C ALA A 131 -2.82 17.90 12.63
N LEU A 132 -1.79 17.23 13.21
CA LEU A 132 -1.43 17.40 14.62
C LEU A 132 -0.98 18.83 14.91
N ALA A 133 -0.20 19.44 14.02
CA ALA A 133 0.20 20.85 14.14
C ALA A 133 -1.00 21.81 14.05
N ALA A 134 -2.07 21.43 13.35
CA ALA A 134 -3.33 22.18 13.27
C ALA A 134 -4.30 21.89 14.44
N GLY A 135 -3.86 21.13 15.46
CA GLY A 135 -4.64 20.84 16.66
C GLY A 135 -5.54 19.59 16.58
N ALA A 136 -5.30 18.68 15.62
CA ALA A 136 -5.99 17.40 15.60
C ALA A 136 -5.53 16.50 16.77
N ASP A 137 -6.45 15.78 17.39
CA ASP A 137 -6.12 14.65 18.28
C ASP A 137 -5.81 13.40 17.46
N PHE A 138 -6.52 13.22 16.33
CA PHE A 138 -6.42 12.05 15.45
C PHE A 138 -6.52 12.42 13.97
N VAL A 139 -5.97 11.56 13.13
CA VAL A 139 -6.29 11.49 11.72
C VAL A 139 -7.07 10.22 11.42
N ALA A 140 -7.93 10.26 10.41
CA ALA A 140 -8.68 9.10 9.96
C ALA A 140 -8.65 8.98 8.43
N THR A 141 -8.80 7.75 7.97
CA THR A 141 -8.87 7.44 6.55
C THR A 141 -9.90 6.35 6.28
N GLY A 142 -10.32 6.24 5.02
CA GLY A 142 -11.20 5.17 4.55
C GLY A 142 -10.49 3.84 4.28
N HIS A 143 -9.44 3.49 5.01
CA HIS A 143 -8.77 2.20 4.85
C HIS A 143 -9.54 1.07 5.53
N TYR A 144 -9.65 -0.05 4.82
CA TYR A 144 -10.11 -1.32 5.38
C TYR A 144 -8.98 -1.99 6.16
N VAL A 145 -8.84 -1.62 7.40
CA VAL A 145 -7.90 -2.18 8.38
C VAL A 145 -8.45 -1.97 9.78
N ARG A 146 -8.16 -2.85 10.72
CA ARG A 146 -8.56 -2.67 12.11
C ARG A 146 -7.35 -2.34 12.98
N LEU A 147 -7.57 -1.49 13.97
CA LEU A 147 -6.58 -1.13 14.97
C LEU A 147 -7.03 -1.68 16.32
N ALA A 148 -6.19 -2.47 16.97
CA ALA A 148 -6.39 -2.95 18.33
C ALA A 148 -5.34 -2.36 19.26
N SER A 149 -5.73 -2.07 20.51
CA SER A 149 -4.79 -1.76 21.59
C SER A 149 -4.60 -2.97 22.49
N ALA A 150 -3.40 -3.16 23.05
CA ALA A 150 -3.09 -4.32 23.90
C ALA A 150 -3.97 -4.43 25.15
N ASN A 151 -4.60 -3.33 25.58
CA ASN A 151 -5.46 -3.26 26.76
C ASN A 151 -6.96 -3.46 26.44
N SER A 152 -7.31 -3.76 25.17
CA SER A 152 -8.71 -4.03 24.77
C SER A 152 -8.91 -5.52 24.57
N GLU A 153 -9.63 -6.18 25.47
CA GLU A 153 -9.99 -7.60 25.37
C GLU A 153 -11.00 -7.87 24.21
N SER A 154 -11.60 -6.84 23.63
CA SER A 154 -12.52 -6.96 22.50
C SER A 154 -12.16 -5.98 21.39
N GLY A 155 -11.82 -6.53 20.21
CA GLY A 155 -11.44 -5.78 19.02
C GLY A 155 -12.57 -4.99 18.34
N SER A 156 -13.42 -4.31 19.09
CA SER A 156 -14.43 -3.41 18.54
C SER A 156 -14.01 -1.95 18.70
N ASN A 157 -14.17 -1.15 17.65
CA ASN A 157 -13.91 0.30 17.60
C ASN A 157 -14.60 1.12 18.73
N LYS A 158 -15.54 0.51 19.47
CA LYS A 158 -16.24 1.16 20.58
C LYS A 158 -15.36 1.51 21.78
N GLN A 159 -14.16 0.89 21.91
CA GLN A 159 -13.30 1.07 23.10
C GLN A 159 -12.18 2.12 22.95
N ILE A 160 -11.99 2.72 21.79
CA ILE A 160 -10.99 3.79 21.59
C ILE A 160 -11.25 5.00 22.52
N LYS A 161 -12.46 5.17 23.02
CA LYS A 161 -12.87 6.27 23.90
C LYS A 161 -12.12 6.36 25.25
N ARG A 162 -11.45 5.29 25.72
CA ARG A 162 -10.89 5.24 27.09
C ARG A 162 -9.40 5.46 27.23
N PHE A 163 -8.61 5.47 26.16
CA PHE A 163 -7.15 5.28 26.29
C PHE A 163 -6.27 6.39 25.72
N ALA A 164 -6.80 7.59 25.51
CA ALA A 164 -6.09 8.67 24.81
C ALA A 164 -4.84 9.24 25.53
N ASN A 165 -4.48 8.82 26.74
CA ASN A 165 -3.47 9.50 27.55
C ASN A 165 -2.41 8.63 28.23
N SER A 166 -2.21 7.33 27.91
CA SER A 166 -1.11 6.55 28.50
C SER A 166 -0.03 6.25 27.44
N GLN A 167 1.21 6.56 27.79
CA GLN A 167 2.39 6.31 26.91
C GLN A 167 2.69 4.81 26.72
N ASP A 168 2.05 3.91 27.48
CA ASP A 168 2.31 2.47 27.50
C ASP A 168 1.35 1.65 26.63
N ILE A 169 0.43 2.32 25.87
CA ILE A 169 -0.50 1.59 25.02
C ILE A 169 0.20 1.17 23.74
N ARG A 170 0.21 -0.14 23.47
CA ARG A 170 0.65 -0.71 22.22
C ARG A 170 -0.51 -0.94 21.27
N TYR A 171 -0.28 -0.62 20.01
CA TYR A 171 -1.24 -0.75 18.93
C TYR A 171 -0.82 -1.87 17.99
N SER A 172 -1.79 -2.63 17.52
CA SER A 172 -1.58 -3.68 16.51
C SER A 172 -2.50 -3.43 15.32
N LEU A 173 -1.94 -3.45 14.12
CA LEU A 173 -2.73 -3.50 12.89
C LEU A 173 -3.28 -4.91 12.71
N MET A 174 -4.55 -5.00 12.37
CA MET A 174 -5.25 -6.26 12.14
C MET A 174 -5.88 -6.24 10.75
N VAL A 175 -5.96 -7.41 10.12
CA VAL A 175 -6.71 -7.57 8.86
C VAL A 175 -8.14 -7.04 9.02
N ALA A 176 -8.69 -6.44 7.97
CA ALA A 176 -10.06 -5.97 7.94
C ALA A 176 -11.08 -7.11 8.16
N ARG A 177 -12.31 -6.75 8.51
CA ARG A 177 -13.42 -7.71 8.53
C ARG A 177 -13.73 -8.23 7.12
N ASP A 178 -13.61 -7.37 6.10
CA ASP A 178 -13.77 -7.76 4.69
C ASP A 178 -12.42 -8.21 4.12
N PRO A 179 -12.19 -9.52 3.91
CA PRO A 179 -10.93 -10.04 3.40
C PRO A 179 -10.67 -9.65 1.93
N ALA A 180 -11.73 -9.36 1.15
CA ALA A 180 -11.59 -8.93 -0.24
C ALA A 180 -11.15 -7.47 -0.37
N LYS A 181 -11.31 -6.67 0.70
CA LYS A 181 -10.95 -5.25 0.76
C LYS A 181 -9.80 -4.97 1.73
N ASP A 182 -9.27 -5.97 2.44
CA ASP A 182 -8.20 -5.80 3.42
C ASP A 182 -7.00 -5.03 2.85
N GLN A 183 -6.69 -3.90 3.49
CA GLN A 183 -5.60 -2.99 3.09
C GLN A 183 -4.44 -2.96 4.10
N SER A 184 -4.43 -3.88 5.08
CA SER A 184 -3.32 -4.00 6.04
C SER A 184 -1.96 -4.17 5.36
N TYR A 185 -1.94 -4.81 4.17
CA TYR A 185 -0.76 -4.96 3.32
C TYR A 185 -0.05 -3.63 2.99
N PHE A 186 -0.75 -2.52 2.93
CA PHE A 186 -0.18 -1.22 2.55
C PHE A 186 0.26 -0.37 3.74
N LEU A 187 0.04 -0.85 4.98
CA LEU A 187 0.23 -0.07 6.22
C LEU A 187 1.32 -0.61 7.14
N TRP A 188 2.07 -1.60 6.70
CA TRP A 188 3.12 -2.25 7.49
C TRP A 188 4.27 -1.30 7.92
N THR A 189 4.39 -0.15 7.29
CA THR A 189 5.43 0.84 7.60
C THR A 189 5.08 1.76 8.77
N LEU A 190 3.85 1.68 9.30
CA LEU A 190 3.40 2.58 10.36
C LEU A 190 4.08 2.25 11.69
N THR A 191 4.46 3.30 12.41
CA THR A 191 5.08 3.22 13.73
C THR A 191 4.04 3.30 14.85
N GLN A 192 4.41 2.90 16.06
CA GLN A 192 3.55 3.04 17.25
C GLN A 192 3.14 4.49 17.50
N ASP A 193 4.05 5.45 17.25
CA ASP A 193 3.78 6.88 17.41
C ASP A 193 2.73 7.37 16.40
N GLN A 194 2.77 6.88 15.17
CA GLN A 194 1.74 7.18 14.18
C GLN A 194 0.41 6.52 14.52
N LEU A 195 0.44 5.22 14.88
CA LEU A 195 -0.77 4.43 15.15
C LEU A 195 -1.60 4.98 16.30
N ARG A 196 -0.97 5.59 17.32
CA ARG A 196 -1.71 6.22 18.44
C ARG A 196 -2.62 7.37 18.01
N HIS A 197 -2.33 7.98 16.86
CA HIS A 197 -3.10 9.09 16.29
C HIS A 197 -3.96 8.68 15.09
N CYS A 198 -4.05 7.38 14.76
CA CYS A 198 -4.77 6.89 13.60
C CYS A 198 -6.11 6.27 13.96
N LEU A 199 -7.14 6.54 13.16
CA LEU A 199 -8.44 5.89 13.23
C LEU A 199 -8.80 5.29 11.86
N PHE A 200 -9.38 4.08 11.89
CA PHE A 200 -9.83 3.35 10.71
C PHE A 200 -11.30 2.96 10.87
N PRO A 201 -12.24 3.90 10.69
CA PRO A 201 -13.65 3.72 11.10
C PRO A 201 -14.38 2.60 10.38
N ILE A 202 -13.95 2.24 9.16
CA ILE A 202 -14.64 1.25 8.32
C ILE A 202 -14.02 -0.15 8.36
N GLY A 203 -12.98 -0.36 9.15
CA GLY A 203 -12.26 -1.65 9.22
C GLY A 203 -13.10 -2.83 9.71
N ASP A 204 -14.16 -2.57 10.48
CA ASP A 204 -15.09 -3.58 11.01
C ASP A 204 -16.33 -3.81 10.12
N TYR A 205 -16.39 -3.20 8.93
CA TYR A 205 -17.52 -3.31 8.01
C TYR A 205 -17.14 -4.09 6.74
N LEU A 206 -18.12 -4.80 6.19
CA LEU A 206 -18.02 -5.31 4.82
C LEU A 206 -18.29 -4.19 3.81
N LYS A 207 -17.77 -4.29 2.60
CA LYS A 207 -17.98 -3.27 1.56
C LYS A 207 -19.46 -3.01 1.25
N PRO A 208 -20.35 -4.03 1.18
CA PRO A 208 -21.78 -3.81 1.04
C PRO A 208 -22.38 -2.99 2.19
N ASP A 209 -21.94 -3.24 3.45
CA ASP A 209 -22.40 -2.49 4.62
C ASP A 209 -22.01 -1.01 4.52
N VAL A 210 -20.76 -0.73 4.10
CA VAL A 210 -20.28 0.64 3.87
C VAL A 210 -21.15 1.36 2.82
N ARG A 211 -21.51 0.70 1.74
CA ARG A 211 -22.43 1.29 0.74
C ARG A 211 -23.84 1.48 1.25
N ALA A 212 -24.35 0.55 2.06
CA ALA A 212 -25.66 0.70 2.70
C ALA A 212 -25.69 1.91 3.66
N ILE A 213 -24.65 2.07 4.49
CA ILE A 213 -24.49 3.24 5.37
C ILE A 213 -24.45 4.53 4.53
N ALA A 214 -23.69 4.57 3.44
CA ALA A 214 -23.60 5.73 2.57
C ALA A 214 -24.97 6.14 2.00
N ARG A 215 -25.76 5.18 1.53
CA ARG A 215 -27.12 5.42 1.01
C ARG A 215 -28.07 5.89 2.10
N THR A 216 -28.07 5.22 3.26
CA THR A 216 -28.94 5.60 4.39
C THR A 216 -28.61 7.00 4.91
N ALA A 217 -27.33 7.37 4.91
CA ALA A 217 -26.87 8.70 5.28
C ALA A 217 -27.04 9.76 4.17
N GLY A 218 -27.55 9.39 2.98
CA GLY A 218 -27.74 10.30 1.86
C GLY A 218 -26.43 10.88 1.29
N LEU A 219 -25.30 10.16 1.44
CA LEU A 219 -24.00 10.70 1.00
C LEU A 219 -23.93 10.79 -0.54
N PRO A 220 -23.49 11.92 -1.10
CA PRO A 220 -23.42 12.12 -2.57
C PRO A 220 -22.57 11.06 -3.31
N THR A 221 -21.66 10.41 -2.60
CA THR A 221 -20.73 9.41 -3.15
C THR A 221 -21.22 7.96 -3.03
N ALA A 222 -22.45 7.72 -2.55
CA ALA A 222 -22.96 6.36 -2.24
C ALA A 222 -22.87 5.38 -3.42
N ASP A 223 -23.15 5.84 -4.63
CA ASP A 223 -23.14 5.01 -5.85
C ASP A 223 -21.88 5.21 -6.71
N LYS A 224 -20.92 6.03 -6.26
CA LYS A 224 -19.65 6.22 -6.95
C LYS A 224 -18.88 4.90 -7.02
N LYS A 225 -18.37 4.57 -8.22
CA LYS A 225 -17.52 3.39 -8.43
C LYS A 225 -16.23 3.51 -7.62
N ASP A 226 -15.72 2.37 -7.14
CA ASP A 226 -14.42 2.33 -6.46
C ASP A 226 -13.31 2.74 -7.43
N SER A 227 -12.32 3.51 -6.93
CA SER A 227 -11.13 3.85 -7.70
C SER A 227 -10.37 2.57 -8.06
N GLN A 228 -9.95 2.47 -9.32
CA GLN A 228 -9.18 1.34 -9.84
C GLN A 228 -7.76 1.83 -10.14
N GLY A 229 -6.75 1.02 -9.81
CA GLY A 229 -5.35 1.32 -10.10
C GLY A 229 -4.61 2.08 -8.99
N ILE A 230 -3.45 2.66 -9.35
CA ILE A 230 -2.62 3.48 -8.44
C ILE A 230 -3.30 4.83 -8.25
N CYS A 231 -3.41 5.29 -7.01
CA CYS A 231 -4.22 6.44 -6.60
C CYS A 231 -4.01 7.73 -7.43
N PHE A 232 -2.83 7.95 -8.01
CA PHE A 232 -2.52 9.17 -8.74
C PHE A 232 -2.48 9.02 -10.27
N LEU A 233 -2.43 7.78 -10.78
CA LEU A 233 -2.37 7.53 -12.23
C LEU A 233 -3.75 7.57 -12.90
N GLY A 234 -4.83 7.45 -12.13
CA GLY A 234 -6.17 7.39 -12.68
C GLY A 234 -6.32 6.23 -13.67
N GLN A 235 -6.64 6.54 -14.94
CA GLN A 235 -6.80 5.54 -16.01
C GLN A 235 -5.52 5.30 -16.82
N VAL A 236 -4.43 6.02 -16.55
CA VAL A 236 -3.15 5.87 -17.27
C VAL A 236 -2.47 4.56 -16.87
N SER A 237 -1.97 3.80 -17.83
CA SER A 237 -1.20 2.60 -17.53
C SER A 237 0.15 2.95 -16.90
N ILE A 238 0.68 2.08 -16.03
CA ILE A 238 2.01 2.25 -15.44
C ILE A 238 3.08 2.38 -16.54
N ALA A 239 2.97 1.59 -17.61
CA ALA A 239 3.92 1.61 -18.71
C ALA A 239 3.92 2.97 -19.42
N ASP A 240 2.75 3.53 -19.75
CA ASP A 240 2.65 4.82 -20.42
C ASP A 240 3.13 5.97 -19.52
N PHE A 241 2.88 5.87 -18.23
CA PHE A 241 3.44 6.83 -17.27
C PHE A 241 4.97 6.76 -17.22
N LEU A 242 5.54 5.56 -17.15
CA LEU A 242 6.99 5.38 -17.07
C LEU A 242 7.74 5.81 -18.34
N LYS A 243 7.10 5.78 -19.53
CA LYS A 243 7.69 6.27 -20.79
C LYS A 243 8.08 7.75 -20.74
N GLN A 244 7.45 8.54 -19.86
CA GLN A 244 7.82 9.94 -19.66
C GLN A 244 9.18 10.10 -18.93
N TYR A 245 9.64 9.07 -18.23
CA TYR A 245 10.85 9.08 -17.38
C TYR A 245 11.93 8.11 -17.82
N ILE A 246 11.56 7.04 -18.52
CA ILE A 246 12.44 5.95 -18.94
C ILE A 246 12.29 5.79 -20.45
N ALA A 247 13.42 5.90 -21.17
CA ALA A 247 13.43 5.71 -22.61
C ALA A 247 13.13 4.23 -22.98
N GLU A 248 12.35 4.03 -24.02
CA GLU A 248 12.11 2.70 -24.58
C GLU A 248 13.41 2.15 -25.19
N LYS A 249 13.73 0.91 -24.85
CA LYS A 249 14.87 0.17 -25.38
C LYS A 249 14.43 -1.24 -25.72
N PRO A 250 14.09 -1.51 -26.99
CA PRO A 250 13.65 -2.86 -27.40
C PRO A 250 14.67 -3.93 -27.00
N GLY A 251 14.18 -5.09 -26.58
CA GLY A 251 14.99 -6.23 -26.17
C GLY A 251 14.24 -7.54 -26.38
N ALA A 252 14.97 -8.66 -26.23
CA ALA A 252 14.45 -9.98 -26.52
C ALA A 252 13.53 -10.55 -25.42
N LEU A 253 12.43 -11.18 -25.85
CA LEU A 253 11.62 -12.08 -25.02
C LEU A 253 12.07 -13.51 -25.29
N VAL A 254 12.58 -14.20 -24.27
CA VAL A 254 13.03 -15.58 -24.38
C VAL A 254 12.25 -16.48 -23.42
N THR A 255 11.99 -17.70 -23.83
CA THR A 255 11.38 -18.71 -22.96
C THR A 255 12.39 -19.26 -21.95
N THR A 256 11.92 -19.98 -20.93
CA THR A 256 12.77 -20.62 -19.91
C THR A 256 13.76 -21.65 -20.47
N ASP A 257 13.54 -22.13 -21.69
CA ASP A 257 14.44 -23.01 -22.46
C ASP A 257 15.33 -22.26 -23.47
N GLY A 258 15.32 -20.91 -23.43
CA GLY A 258 16.22 -20.05 -24.22
C GLY A 258 15.72 -19.72 -25.64
N ARG A 259 14.52 -20.12 -26.02
CA ARG A 259 13.95 -19.83 -27.34
C ARG A 259 13.41 -18.41 -27.39
N GLU A 260 13.79 -17.63 -28.37
CA GLU A 260 13.25 -16.29 -28.61
C GLU A 260 11.81 -16.35 -29.11
N VAL A 261 10.92 -15.56 -28.52
CA VAL A 261 9.47 -15.55 -28.81
C VAL A 261 8.94 -14.18 -29.20
N GLY A 262 9.77 -13.14 -29.18
CA GLY A 262 9.42 -11.79 -29.58
C GLY A 262 10.29 -10.72 -28.94
N GLU A 263 9.85 -9.47 -29.03
CA GLU A 263 10.53 -8.30 -28.46
C GLU A 263 9.64 -7.56 -27.47
N HIS A 264 10.28 -6.85 -26.55
CA HIS A 264 9.63 -5.99 -25.55
C HIS A 264 10.15 -4.53 -25.64
N LEU A 265 9.49 -3.59 -25.01
CA LEU A 265 9.82 -2.15 -25.05
C LEU A 265 11.00 -1.73 -24.15
N GLY A 266 11.46 -2.58 -23.28
CA GLY A 266 12.49 -2.36 -22.27
C GLY A 266 12.17 -3.19 -21.03
N ALA A 267 13.15 -3.89 -20.46
CA ALA A 267 12.93 -4.81 -19.34
C ALA A 267 12.44 -4.08 -18.07
N GLU A 268 12.70 -2.78 -17.96
CA GLU A 268 12.26 -1.91 -16.88
C GLU A 268 10.74 -1.82 -16.78
N PHE A 269 10.02 -1.83 -17.89
CA PHE A 269 8.55 -1.64 -17.93
C PHE A 269 7.76 -2.84 -17.44
N TYR A 270 8.41 -3.97 -17.18
CA TYR A 270 7.73 -5.24 -16.88
C TYR A 270 7.89 -5.64 -15.41
N THR A 271 6.88 -6.38 -14.94
CA THR A 271 6.85 -6.94 -13.59
C THR A 271 6.81 -8.47 -13.63
N ILE A 272 7.51 -9.14 -12.72
CA ILE A 272 7.42 -10.60 -12.58
C ILE A 272 5.95 -11.02 -12.42
N GLY A 273 5.52 -12.00 -13.20
CA GLY A 273 4.14 -12.47 -13.24
C GLY A 273 3.20 -11.68 -14.16
N GLN A 274 3.68 -10.65 -14.87
CA GLN A 274 2.88 -9.94 -15.87
C GLN A 274 2.54 -10.85 -17.04
N ARG A 275 1.25 -10.87 -17.45
CA ARG A 275 0.72 -11.71 -18.53
C ARG A 275 0.64 -10.98 -19.87
N HIS A 276 0.18 -9.71 -19.87
CA HIS A 276 0.02 -8.91 -21.09
C HIS A 276 1.34 -8.22 -21.40
N LEU A 277 2.06 -8.71 -22.41
CA LEU A 277 3.45 -8.31 -22.65
C LEU A 277 3.59 -7.23 -23.71
N GLY A 278 2.52 -6.87 -24.47
CA GLY A 278 2.62 -5.86 -25.52
C GLY A 278 3.72 -6.20 -26.54
N ILE A 279 3.74 -7.43 -27.06
CA ILE A 279 4.81 -7.92 -27.94
C ILE A 279 4.89 -7.07 -29.20
N LEU A 280 6.04 -6.43 -29.44
CA LEU A 280 6.33 -5.69 -30.65
C LEU A 280 6.69 -6.65 -31.80
N GLY A 281 6.34 -6.26 -33.02
CA GLY A 281 6.84 -6.92 -34.22
C GLY A 281 6.01 -8.07 -34.79
N GLY A 282 4.72 -8.20 -34.49
CA GLY A 282 3.80 -9.02 -35.31
C GLY A 282 4.09 -10.52 -35.44
N LYS A 283 5.24 -10.99 -35.01
CA LYS A 283 5.57 -12.38 -34.85
C LYS A 283 5.23 -12.81 -33.42
N ALA A 284 3.95 -12.75 -33.08
CA ALA A 284 3.48 -13.62 -32.02
C ALA A 284 3.81 -15.04 -32.49
N VAL A 285 4.96 -15.56 -32.11
CA VAL A 285 5.23 -16.98 -32.24
C VAL A 285 4.32 -17.67 -31.24
N ALA A 286 3.05 -17.65 -31.62
CA ALA A 286 2.13 -18.65 -31.19
C ALA A 286 2.76 -19.98 -31.59
N GLY A 287 3.27 -20.72 -30.62
CA GLY A 287 3.74 -22.07 -30.88
C GLY A 287 2.71 -22.79 -31.77
N ARG A 288 3.01 -22.90 -33.05
CA ARG A 288 2.31 -23.82 -33.95
C ARG A 288 2.71 -25.21 -33.51
N GLN A 289 1.99 -25.76 -32.56
CA GLN A 289 1.81 -27.18 -32.44
C GLN A 289 0.33 -27.44 -32.64
N SER A 290 0.07 -28.32 -33.57
CA SER A 290 -1.21 -28.83 -33.98
C SER A 290 -2.10 -29.17 -32.76
N GLY A 291 -3.22 -28.47 -32.61
CA GLY A 291 -4.39 -28.99 -31.90
C GLY A 291 -4.59 -28.61 -30.41
N GLY A 292 -3.73 -27.79 -29.73
CA GLY A 292 -3.89 -27.46 -28.33
C GLY A 292 -4.20 -25.97 -28.08
N ALA A 293 -4.98 -25.66 -27.06
CA ALA A 293 -5.21 -24.28 -26.60
C ALA A 293 -3.88 -23.59 -26.23
N LYS A 294 -3.61 -22.42 -26.82
CA LYS A 294 -2.37 -21.65 -26.57
C LYS A 294 -2.27 -21.25 -25.09
N LYS A 295 -1.21 -21.70 -24.40
CA LYS A 295 -0.94 -21.28 -23.04
C LYS A 295 -0.36 -19.86 -23.04
N PRO A 296 -0.82 -18.96 -22.14
CA PRO A 296 -0.28 -17.61 -22.05
C PRO A 296 1.14 -17.61 -21.49
N PHE A 297 1.93 -16.61 -21.90
CA PHE A 297 3.24 -16.34 -21.34
C PHE A 297 3.14 -15.41 -20.12
N TYR A 298 4.03 -15.62 -19.14
CA TYR A 298 4.18 -14.80 -17.93
C TYR A 298 5.64 -14.44 -17.74
N VAL A 299 5.94 -13.22 -17.36
CA VAL A 299 7.31 -12.80 -16.99
C VAL A 299 7.78 -13.62 -15.79
N ALA A 300 8.85 -14.39 -15.97
CA ALA A 300 9.49 -15.21 -14.94
C ALA A 300 10.75 -14.56 -14.36
N GLU A 301 11.54 -13.87 -15.23
CA GLU A 301 12.79 -13.23 -14.84
C GLU A 301 13.08 -12.02 -15.74
N LYS A 302 13.88 -11.08 -15.24
CA LYS A 302 14.34 -9.90 -15.98
C LYS A 302 15.86 -9.81 -15.87
N ASP A 303 16.54 -9.70 -17.00
CA ASP A 303 17.95 -9.38 -17.09
C ASP A 303 18.12 -7.98 -17.68
N LEU A 304 18.33 -7.00 -16.81
CA LEU A 304 18.51 -5.61 -17.22
C LEU A 304 19.83 -5.36 -17.95
N LYS A 305 20.88 -6.15 -17.63
CA LYS A 305 22.19 -5.96 -18.25
C LYS A 305 22.14 -6.29 -19.74
N ASN A 306 21.48 -7.40 -20.06
CA ASN A 306 21.31 -7.87 -21.44
C ASN A 306 19.99 -7.41 -22.06
N ASN A 307 19.19 -6.59 -21.31
CA ASN A 307 17.87 -6.13 -21.74
C ASN A 307 16.99 -7.29 -22.26
N THR A 308 16.90 -8.36 -21.47
CA THR A 308 16.18 -9.59 -21.84
C THR A 308 15.12 -9.91 -20.78
N ILE A 309 13.97 -10.35 -21.22
CA ILE A 309 12.90 -10.86 -20.35
C ILE A 309 12.72 -12.36 -20.59
N VAL A 310 12.83 -13.13 -19.51
CA VAL A 310 12.51 -14.57 -19.56
C VAL A 310 11.02 -14.77 -19.27
N VAL A 311 10.34 -15.46 -20.16
CA VAL A 311 8.91 -15.79 -20.04
C VAL A 311 8.68 -17.27 -19.82
N ALA A 312 7.74 -17.59 -18.95
CA ALA A 312 7.30 -18.95 -18.67
C ALA A 312 5.94 -19.22 -19.35
N GLU A 313 5.81 -20.33 -20.04
CA GLU A 313 4.57 -20.74 -20.67
C GLU A 313 3.64 -21.40 -19.67
N GLY A 314 2.40 -20.92 -19.58
CA GLY A 314 1.37 -21.42 -18.65
C GLY A 314 1.52 -20.90 -17.24
N SER A 315 0.40 -20.81 -16.52
CA SER A 315 0.36 -20.26 -15.17
C SER A 315 0.99 -21.16 -14.12
N GLU A 316 1.14 -22.46 -14.39
CA GLU A 316 1.67 -23.43 -13.43
C GLU A 316 3.14 -23.79 -13.67
N ASN A 317 3.83 -23.03 -14.53
CA ASN A 317 5.25 -23.24 -14.79
C ASN A 317 6.07 -23.03 -13.49
N PRO A 318 6.95 -24.00 -13.11
CA PRO A 318 7.76 -23.93 -11.88
C PRO A 318 8.62 -22.68 -11.76
N ALA A 319 9.06 -22.09 -12.89
CA ALA A 319 9.87 -20.86 -12.91
C ALA A 319 9.16 -19.66 -12.29
N LEU A 320 7.83 -19.70 -12.15
CA LEU A 320 7.01 -18.63 -11.56
C LEU A 320 6.92 -18.69 -10.04
N TYR A 321 7.47 -19.73 -9.42
CA TYR A 321 7.32 -20.00 -8.00
C TYR A 321 8.64 -19.82 -7.22
N ARG A 322 8.56 -19.34 -6.00
CA ARG A 322 9.69 -19.22 -5.06
C ARG A 322 9.28 -19.78 -3.69
N LYS A 323 10.09 -20.67 -3.13
CA LYS A 323 9.89 -21.24 -1.80
C LYS A 323 10.58 -20.41 -0.72
N GLU A 324 11.68 -19.76 -1.08
CA GLU A 324 12.46 -18.91 -0.21
C GLU A 324 12.69 -17.56 -0.87
N ILE A 325 12.61 -16.48 -0.09
CA ILE A 325 12.87 -15.12 -0.52
C ILE A 325 13.77 -14.40 0.48
N ASN A 326 14.69 -13.59 -0.01
CA ASN A 326 15.53 -12.73 0.82
C ASN A 326 14.84 -11.38 1.03
N LEU A 327 14.90 -10.88 2.26
CA LEU A 327 14.34 -9.59 2.65
C LEU A 327 15.48 -8.59 2.91
N THR A 328 15.36 -7.38 2.37
CA THR A 328 16.39 -6.33 2.48
C THR A 328 16.24 -5.44 3.71
N GLY A 329 15.10 -5.50 4.38
CA GLY A 329 14.82 -4.74 5.60
C GLY A 329 13.55 -5.25 6.24
N ILE A 330 13.48 -5.20 7.56
CA ILE A 330 12.28 -5.57 8.31
C ILE A 330 11.88 -4.40 9.20
N HIS A 331 10.59 -4.10 9.20
CA HIS A 331 9.95 -3.21 10.14
C HIS A 331 8.91 -3.99 10.96
N PHE A 332 9.06 -3.98 12.28
CA PHE A 332 8.07 -4.58 13.19
C PHE A 332 7.12 -3.48 13.66
N VAL A 333 5.86 -3.57 13.25
CA VAL A 333 4.79 -2.66 13.72
C VAL A 333 4.62 -2.81 15.23
N ASP A 334 4.64 -4.03 15.73
CA ASP A 334 4.71 -4.32 17.17
C ASP A 334 6.15 -4.68 17.58
N PRO A 335 6.81 -3.84 18.40
CA PRO A 335 8.20 -4.03 18.79
C PRO A 335 8.50 -5.35 19.55
N LEU A 336 7.49 -6.02 20.12
CA LEU A 336 7.72 -7.30 20.81
C LEU A 336 8.24 -8.39 19.90
N PHE A 337 7.90 -8.34 18.61
CA PHE A 337 8.35 -9.35 17.65
C PHE A 337 9.85 -9.26 17.35
N SER A 338 10.44 -8.06 17.45
CA SER A 338 11.88 -7.90 17.22
C SER A 338 12.74 -8.65 18.26
N ASN A 339 12.19 -8.94 19.44
CA ASN A 339 12.88 -9.58 20.57
C ASN A 339 12.35 -10.99 20.85
N SER A 340 11.64 -11.63 19.91
CA SER A 340 11.13 -12.97 20.14
C SER A 340 12.25 -14.00 20.22
N ARG A 341 12.22 -14.85 21.25
CA ARG A 341 13.18 -15.96 21.41
C ARG A 341 13.17 -16.94 20.23
N GLU A 342 12.06 -17.01 19.51
CA GLU A 342 11.90 -17.85 18.32
C GLU A 342 12.81 -17.41 17.17
N LEU A 343 13.08 -16.10 17.02
CA LEU A 343 14.03 -15.60 16.05
C LEU A 343 15.47 -16.03 16.34
N GLU A 344 15.79 -16.26 17.61
CA GLU A 344 17.10 -16.73 18.05
C GLU A 344 17.26 -18.24 17.91
N SER A 345 16.17 -19.01 18.04
CA SER A 345 16.17 -20.47 18.14
C SER A 345 15.82 -21.22 16.86
N GLY A 346 15.73 -20.57 15.71
CA GLY A 346 15.51 -21.26 14.44
C GLY A 346 14.50 -20.60 13.49
N GLY A 347 13.83 -19.56 13.92
CA GLY A 347 12.94 -18.75 13.09
C GLY A 347 11.53 -18.58 13.66
N LEU A 348 10.93 -17.45 13.34
CA LEU A 348 9.58 -17.08 13.77
C LEU A 348 8.55 -17.60 12.76
N ARG A 349 7.58 -18.39 13.24
CA ARG A 349 6.44 -18.82 12.42
C ARG A 349 5.50 -17.65 12.17
N VAL A 350 5.13 -17.45 10.93
CA VAL A 350 4.28 -16.36 10.49
C VAL A 350 3.34 -16.80 9.39
N LEU A 351 2.25 -16.05 9.22
CA LEU A 351 1.51 -16.02 7.96
C LEU A 351 2.06 -14.85 7.13
N ALA A 352 2.24 -15.04 5.84
CA ALA A 352 2.81 -13.99 4.99
C ALA A 352 2.10 -13.90 3.65
N ARG A 353 2.12 -12.69 3.06
CA ARG A 353 1.77 -12.47 1.66
C ARG A 353 2.82 -11.58 1.00
N VAL A 354 3.19 -11.91 -0.21
CA VAL A 354 4.21 -11.20 -1.00
C VAL A 354 3.60 -10.33 -2.10
N ARG A 355 2.29 -10.34 -2.23
CA ARG A 355 1.52 -9.46 -3.12
C ARG A 355 0.18 -9.12 -2.48
N TYR A 356 -0.32 -7.93 -2.80
CA TYR A 356 -1.68 -7.54 -2.43
C TYR A 356 -2.72 -8.53 -2.95
N ARG A 357 -3.73 -8.83 -2.17
CA ARG A 357 -4.81 -9.82 -2.44
C ARG A 357 -4.36 -11.28 -2.53
N GLN A 358 -3.09 -11.59 -2.35
CA GLN A 358 -2.66 -12.98 -2.22
C GLN A 358 -3.18 -13.58 -0.91
N PRO A 359 -3.62 -14.85 -0.89
CA PRO A 359 -3.92 -15.54 0.36
C PRO A 359 -2.72 -15.52 1.31
N LEU A 360 -2.99 -15.51 2.60
CA LEU A 360 -1.96 -15.68 3.62
C LEU A 360 -1.39 -17.10 3.53
N ALA A 361 -0.07 -17.22 3.46
CA ALA A 361 0.65 -18.49 3.41
C ALA A 361 1.52 -18.68 4.64
N GLU A 362 1.57 -19.92 5.17
CA GLU A 362 2.47 -20.29 6.26
C GLU A 362 3.93 -20.16 5.83
N ALA A 363 4.72 -19.49 6.67
CA ALA A 363 6.15 -19.28 6.43
C ALA A 363 6.92 -19.22 7.75
N VAL A 364 8.25 -19.31 7.64
CA VAL A 364 9.18 -19.11 8.74
C VAL A 364 10.11 -17.95 8.38
N LEU A 365 10.09 -16.90 9.21
CA LEU A 365 11.04 -15.80 9.14
C LEU A 365 12.34 -16.23 9.83
N LYS A 366 13.46 -16.20 9.13
CA LYS A 366 14.78 -16.55 9.63
C LYS A 366 15.72 -15.35 9.59
N CYS A 367 16.57 -15.24 10.60
CA CYS A 367 17.67 -14.30 10.65
C CYS A 367 18.98 -15.08 10.50
N ASP A 368 19.67 -14.95 9.37
CA ASP A 368 20.96 -15.60 9.14
C ASP A 368 22.08 -14.65 9.59
N LYS A 369 22.53 -14.83 10.83
CA LYS A 369 23.57 -13.99 11.45
C LYS A 369 24.93 -14.13 10.74
N ASP A 370 25.16 -15.25 10.06
CA ASP A 370 26.46 -15.57 9.43
C ASP A 370 26.62 -14.96 8.04
N LYS A 371 25.53 -14.55 7.38
CA LYS A 371 25.57 -13.88 6.06
C LYS A 371 25.79 -12.37 6.13
N GLY A 372 25.90 -11.79 7.31
CA GLY A 372 25.94 -10.32 7.55
C GLY A 372 27.26 -9.61 7.23
N THR A 373 28.34 -10.30 6.83
CA THR A 373 29.69 -9.70 6.67
C THR A 373 30.14 -9.47 5.22
N GLY A 374 29.31 -9.75 4.21
CA GLY A 374 29.75 -9.80 2.81
C GLY A 374 29.46 -8.58 1.93
N ILE A 375 28.61 -7.65 2.35
CA ILE A 375 28.29 -6.46 1.51
C ILE A 375 28.90 -5.20 2.16
N LYS A 376 30.13 -4.86 1.77
CA LYS A 376 30.65 -3.48 1.89
C LYS A 376 29.79 -2.58 1.00
N GLY A 377 28.62 -2.19 1.51
CA GLY A 377 27.72 -1.25 0.87
C GLY A 377 28.38 0.13 0.79
N LYS A 378 28.64 0.64 -0.40
CA LYS A 378 28.84 2.07 -0.62
C LYS A 378 27.67 2.79 0.04
N LYS A 379 27.96 3.74 0.95
CA LYS A 379 26.97 4.65 1.53
C LYS A 379 26.15 5.24 0.40
N SER A 380 24.87 4.85 0.31
CA SER A 380 23.93 5.52 -0.59
C SER A 380 23.63 6.91 -0.02
N ARG A 381 23.72 7.91 -0.86
CA ARG A 381 23.47 9.34 -0.58
C ARG A 381 21.97 9.66 -0.36
N SER A 382 21.24 8.84 0.38
CA SER A 382 19.81 9.05 0.67
C SER A 382 19.50 9.28 2.14
N ASP A 383 20.50 9.67 2.96
CA ASP A 383 20.23 10.18 4.31
C ASP A 383 19.79 11.65 4.21
N LEU A 384 18.50 11.87 3.96
CA LEU A 384 17.89 13.18 4.19
C LEU A 384 17.74 13.38 5.71
N PRO A 385 18.11 14.57 6.24
CA PRO A 385 17.93 14.87 7.66
C PRO A 385 16.42 14.91 7.98
N GLY A 386 16.00 14.09 8.96
CA GLY A 386 14.63 14.04 9.46
C GLY A 386 13.90 12.70 9.28
N SER A 387 14.46 11.74 8.56
CA SER A 387 13.89 10.38 8.53
C SER A 387 14.09 9.71 9.89
N PRO A 388 13.04 9.16 10.54
CA PRO A 388 13.25 8.32 11.71
C PRO A 388 14.16 7.16 11.25
N ARG A 389 15.33 7.06 11.87
CA ARG A 389 16.23 5.92 11.63
C ARG A 389 15.45 4.66 11.93
N LEU A 390 15.08 3.91 10.88
CA LEU A 390 14.79 2.49 11.03
C LEU A 390 15.98 1.95 11.85
N ARG A 391 15.76 1.53 13.09
CA ARG A 391 16.78 0.75 13.79
C ARG A 391 16.98 -0.49 12.93
N SER A 392 17.93 -0.42 12.02
CA SER A 392 18.52 -1.58 11.39
C SER A 392 19.15 -2.36 12.56
N GLY A 393 18.39 -3.26 13.16
CA GLY A 393 19.04 -4.40 13.77
C GLY A 393 20.03 -4.88 12.74
N GLY A 394 21.34 -4.92 13.07
CA GLY A 394 22.47 -5.02 12.19
C GLY A 394 22.17 -5.75 10.88
N ALA A 395 22.83 -5.42 9.78
CA ALA A 395 22.61 -5.94 8.43
C ALA A 395 22.64 -7.49 8.37
N GLY A 396 21.74 -8.15 9.09
CA GLY A 396 21.47 -9.57 9.08
C GLY A 396 20.69 -9.88 7.80
N CYS A 397 21.11 -10.90 7.10
CA CYS A 397 20.39 -11.40 5.94
C CYS A 397 19.11 -12.09 6.43
N TRP A 398 17.97 -11.48 6.23
CA TRP A 398 16.69 -12.04 6.56
C TRP A 398 16.17 -12.88 5.39
N SER A 399 15.62 -14.05 5.67
CA SER A 399 14.93 -14.87 4.69
C SER A 399 13.54 -15.28 5.19
N LEU A 400 12.61 -15.42 4.24
CA LEU A 400 11.27 -15.93 4.47
C LEU A 400 11.11 -17.24 3.71
N VAL A 401 10.95 -18.35 4.44
CA VAL A 401 10.82 -19.69 3.86
C VAL A 401 9.38 -20.13 3.98
N PHE A 402 8.70 -20.28 2.85
CA PHE A 402 7.31 -20.69 2.77
C PHE A 402 7.16 -22.22 2.89
N LYS A 403 6.09 -22.67 3.52
CA LYS A 403 5.69 -24.09 3.52
C LYS A 403 5.37 -24.56 2.11
N THR A 404 4.64 -23.75 1.33
CA THR A 404 4.32 -23.97 -0.08
C THR A 404 4.92 -22.86 -0.94
N PRO A 405 5.54 -23.14 -2.10
CA PRO A 405 6.11 -22.10 -2.94
C PRO A 405 5.08 -21.02 -3.34
N GLN A 406 5.52 -19.77 -3.34
CA GLN A 406 4.68 -18.61 -3.66
C GLN A 406 4.91 -18.15 -5.09
N LYS A 407 3.79 -17.82 -5.77
CA LYS A 407 3.76 -17.45 -7.19
C LYS A 407 4.06 -15.96 -7.38
N PHE A 408 4.76 -15.62 -8.46
CA PHE A 408 4.97 -14.23 -8.89
C PHE A 408 5.66 -13.31 -7.88
N VAL A 409 6.64 -13.81 -7.17
CA VAL A 409 7.44 -13.00 -6.25
C VAL A 409 8.28 -12.00 -7.06
N ALA A 410 8.07 -10.71 -6.84
CA ALA A 410 8.77 -9.65 -7.56
C ALA A 410 9.68 -8.86 -6.61
N PRO A 411 10.98 -8.69 -6.94
CA PRO A 411 11.86 -7.81 -6.18
C PRO A 411 11.32 -6.38 -6.10
N GLY A 412 11.42 -5.75 -4.93
CA GLY A 412 10.89 -4.41 -4.66
C GLY A 412 9.47 -4.39 -4.10
N GLN A 413 8.74 -5.52 -4.15
CA GLN A 413 7.46 -5.64 -3.47
C GLN A 413 7.62 -5.95 -1.98
N SER A 414 6.63 -5.56 -1.19
CA SER A 414 6.59 -5.85 0.24
C SER A 414 6.23 -7.32 0.50
N ALA A 415 6.95 -7.95 1.43
CA ALA A 415 6.49 -9.16 2.09
C ALA A 415 5.89 -8.75 3.44
N VAL A 416 4.57 -8.81 3.58
CA VAL A 416 3.89 -8.44 4.82
C VAL A 416 3.63 -9.69 5.66
N LEU A 417 4.11 -9.64 6.90
CA LEU A 417 4.05 -10.75 7.84
C LEU A 417 2.90 -10.53 8.81
N TYR A 418 2.22 -11.60 9.15
CA TYR A 418 1.11 -11.61 10.10
C TYR A 418 1.35 -12.70 11.12
N GLN A 419 1.09 -12.38 12.38
CA GLN A 419 1.16 -13.38 13.43
C GLN A 419 -0.03 -14.34 13.35
N GLU A 420 0.21 -15.62 13.56
CA GLU A 420 -0.88 -16.56 13.82
C GLU A 420 -1.57 -16.20 15.15
N PRO A 421 -2.89 -16.17 15.21
CA PRO A 421 -3.57 -15.94 16.46
C PRO A 421 -3.34 -17.12 17.41
N GLY A 422 -2.70 -16.89 18.53
CA GLY A 422 -2.73 -17.84 19.64
C GLY A 422 -4.18 -18.06 20.08
N GLY A 423 -4.80 -19.16 19.64
CA GLY A 423 -6.10 -19.63 20.10
C GLY A 423 -7.37 -18.88 19.65
N ALA A 424 -7.29 -17.78 18.93
CA ALA A 424 -8.44 -17.08 18.39
C ALA A 424 -8.13 -16.46 17.01
N ARG A 425 -8.94 -16.71 16.02
CA ARG A 425 -8.86 -16.37 14.57
C ARG A 425 -8.58 -14.89 14.24
N ARG A 426 -7.43 -14.33 14.55
CA ARG A 426 -7.10 -12.92 14.26
C ARG A 426 -5.65 -12.79 13.83
N ALA A 427 -5.38 -12.67 12.53
CA ALA A 427 -4.05 -12.32 12.04
C ALA A 427 -3.73 -10.86 12.41
N ARG A 428 -2.51 -10.59 12.90
CA ARG A 428 -1.96 -9.25 13.16
C ARG A 428 -0.82 -9.00 12.17
N ALA A 429 -0.70 -7.76 11.65
CA ALA A 429 0.47 -7.38 10.88
C ALA A 429 1.67 -7.23 11.84
N ALA A 430 2.78 -7.89 11.50
CA ALA A 430 4.02 -7.87 12.26
C ALA A 430 4.95 -6.74 11.78
#